data_f37faf6b34eb5f32d61e53c4b362aeff
#
_entry.id   f37faf6b34eb5f32d61e53c4b362aeff
#
_cell.length_a   1.000
_cell.length_b   1.000
_cell.length_c   1.000
_cell.angle_alpha   90.00
_cell.angle_beta   90.00
_cell.angle_gamma   90.00
#
_symmetry.space_group_name_H-M   'P 1'
#
loop_
_entity.id
_entity.type
_entity.pdbx_description
1 polymer ?
#
loop_
_entity_poly.entity_id
_entity_poly.type
_entity_poly.pdbx_seq_one_letter_code
_entity_poly.pdbx_strand_id
1 'polypeptide(L)'
;MQSSAYPASSAAGIAAGSRMSILRSSAERLKPWSDWIVLIITAAALYPMFGRSSDMGPFYSAAGRCILRGEALLTCLPPYPYQPALAVLFIPLAFLPAVLQRLVWYVICVGCLVVVVRLTEAIAERLYPGATTRGQNLFWLRTIMLITCGKHILDVLTYASHDPLSLAIIMFATWALFVGREAAGGFWFGVAAAVRASPLIYLPYLIVKRRWLACLAFVAALLAVSLIPDMIGALRGGHIGHLTDWLRQVVGPALFPGTSSKLVFWDIWNGVNLYNQSLRGLINRFATGPLFGLSPTAILLAVDGVFAAVVALLLLTSPRRREYVAIDTAVLLIAMLALSPMTSRYHYIFVLPAVILATAATIADPRMRKLGTFVLAASFLLRAGTSNDLAGQRITDFAYTYGFMPLGAIALYIVFAAMLWVWRPPGIAAPQSKDEVSTKSRPALAL
;
A
#
# COMPACT_ATOMS: atom_id res chain seq x y z
N MET A 1 -48.77 17.13 53.55
CA MET A 1 -47.33 16.81 53.54
C MET A 1 -46.93 16.49 52.14
N GLN A 2 -46.42 17.48 51.40
CA GLN A 2 -45.89 17.31 50.03
C GLN A 2 -44.37 17.25 50.11
N SER A 3 -43.80 16.11 49.74
CA SER A 3 -42.35 15.88 49.67
C SER A 3 -41.89 16.27 48.27
N SER A 4 -41.12 17.35 48.18
CA SER A 4 -40.45 17.79 46.94
C SER A 4 -39.19 16.98 46.70
N ALA A 5 -39.19 16.16 45.67
CA ALA A 5 -37.98 15.50 45.16
C ALA A 5 -37.21 16.47 44.25
N TYR A 6 -35.99 16.82 44.62
CA TYR A 6 -35.02 17.55 43.77
C TYR A 6 -34.41 16.61 42.71
N PRO A 7 -34.23 17.04 41.46
CA PRO A 7 -33.57 16.22 40.46
C PRO A 7 -32.03 16.35 40.55
N ALA A 8 -31.39 15.24 40.85
CA ALA A 8 -29.93 15.09 40.96
C ALA A 8 -29.26 14.84 39.58
N SER A 9 -29.64 15.55 38.51
CA SER A 9 -29.12 15.25 37.13
C SER A 9 -28.19 16.27 36.50
N SER A 10 -27.85 17.39 37.16
CA SER A 10 -27.06 18.47 36.53
C SER A 10 -25.53 18.36 36.67
N ALA A 11 -25.02 17.69 37.72
CA ALA A 11 -23.57 17.68 37.98
C ALA A 11 -22.78 16.75 37.05
N ALA A 12 -23.34 15.63 36.58
CA ALA A 12 -22.66 14.69 35.69
C ALA A 12 -22.49 15.25 34.27
N GLY A 13 -23.45 16.05 33.77
CA GLY A 13 -23.40 16.68 32.47
C GLY A 13 -22.31 17.78 32.33
N ILE A 14 -22.11 18.53 33.40
CA ILE A 14 -21.12 19.61 33.48
C ILE A 14 -19.68 19.06 33.50
N ALA A 15 -19.45 17.96 34.24
CA ALA A 15 -18.13 17.31 34.30
C ALA A 15 -17.73 16.64 32.99
N ALA A 16 -18.67 16.07 32.23
CA ALA A 16 -18.42 15.46 30.93
C ALA A 16 -18.12 16.54 29.87
N GLY A 17 -18.84 17.66 29.86
CA GLY A 17 -18.61 18.80 29.00
C GLY A 17 -17.24 19.47 29.23
N SER A 18 -16.82 19.61 30.49
CA SER A 18 -15.52 20.18 30.86
C SER A 18 -14.36 19.29 30.44
N ARG A 19 -14.42 17.97 30.62
CA ARG A 19 -13.39 17.04 30.14
C ARG A 19 -13.26 17.03 28.63
N MET A 20 -14.37 17.14 27.90
CA MET A 20 -14.38 17.16 26.43
C MET A 20 -13.81 18.47 25.89
N SER A 21 -14.01 19.62 26.56
CA SER A 21 -13.42 20.91 26.17
C SER A 21 -11.91 20.95 26.41
N ILE A 22 -11.42 20.38 27.51
CA ILE A 22 -9.98 20.26 27.82
C ILE A 22 -9.29 19.36 26.79
N LEU A 23 -9.89 18.22 26.43
CA LEU A 23 -9.35 17.33 25.38
C LEU A 23 -9.33 17.98 23.99
N ARG A 24 -10.36 18.79 23.66
CA ARG A 24 -10.39 19.57 22.40
C ARG A 24 -9.27 20.61 22.36
N SER A 25 -9.10 21.41 23.41
CA SER A 25 -8.06 22.44 23.45
C SER A 25 -6.65 21.83 23.42
N SER A 26 -6.45 20.68 24.05
CA SER A 26 -5.18 19.94 24.01
C SER A 26 -4.88 19.35 22.63
N ALA A 27 -5.89 18.80 21.93
CA ALA A 27 -5.71 18.25 20.60
C ALA A 27 -5.42 19.33 19.52
N GLU A 28 -6.02 20.52 19.66
CA GLU A 28 -5.69 21.65 18.78
C GLU A 28 -4.27 22.18 19.00
N ARG A 29 -3.78 22.17 20.24
CA ARG A 29 -2.40 22.52 20.58
C ARG A 29 -1.39 21.45 20.11
N LEU A 30 -1.79 20.18 20.04
CA LEU A 30 -0.93 19.07 19.60
C LEU A 30 -0.87 18.87 18.08
N LYS A 31 -1.73 19.56 17.30
CA LYS A 31 -1.75 19.47 15.83
C LYS A 31 -0.39 19.81 15.17
N PRO A 32 0.32 20.87 15.56
CA PRO A 32 1.67 21.11 15.02
C PRO A 32 2.68 20.06 15.46
N TRP A 33 2.53 19.46 16.66
CA TRP A 33 3.45 18.44 17.16
C TRP A 33 3.41 17.14 16.38
N SER A 34 2.26 16.76 15.79
CA SER A 34 2.16 15.57 14.96
C SER A 34 3.04 15.65 13.71
N ASP A 35 3.16 16.82 13.11
CA ASP A 35 4.02 17.04 11.95
C ASP A 35 5.50 16.99 12.34
N TRP A 36 5.88 17.53 13.52
CA TRP A 36 7.23 17.42 14.06
C TRP A 36 7.61 16.00 14.45
N ILE A 37 6.70 15.20 15.01
CA ILE A 37 6.94 13.78 15.32
C ILE A 37 7.24 13.01 14.03
N VAL A 38 6.48 13.23 12.96
CA VAL A 38 6.75 12.63 11.64
C VAL A 38 8.12 13.05 11.13
N LEU A 39 8.46 14.33 11.25
CA LEU A 39 9.77 14.85 10.82
C LEU A 39 10.92 14.23 11.63
N ILE A 40 10.79 14.10 12.95
CA ILE A 40 11.79 13.48 13.82
C ILE A 40 11.95 12.00 13.49
N ILE A 41 10.87 11.26 13.28
CA ILE A 41 10.93 9.84 12.89
C ILE A 41 11.62 9.69 11.55
N THR A 42 11.29 10.53 10.55
CA THR A 42 11.96 10.51 9.26
C THR A 42 13.42 10.91 9.35
N ALA A 43 13.75 11.93 10.16
CA ALA A 43 15.15 12.31 10.41
C ALA A 43 15.95 11.20 11.13
N ALA A 44 15.34 10.50 12.09
CA ALA A 44 15.97 9.37 12.77
C ALA A 44 16.28 8.20 11.83
N ALA A 45 15.53 8.03 10.72
CA ALA A 45 15.83 7.03 9.71
C ALA A 45 17.02 7.37 8.82
N LEU A 46 17.50 8.62 8.81
CA LEU A 46 18.68 9.04 8.03
C LEU A 46 19.95 8.32 8.51
N TYR A 47 20.17 8.25 9.82
CA TYR A 47 21.39 7.67 10.38
C TYR A 47 21.57 6.18 10.00
N PRO A 48 20.58 5.28 10.20
CA PRO A 48 20.70 3.90 9.76
C PRO A 48 20.90 3.75 8.25
N MET A 49 20.32 4.64 7.45
CA MET A 49 20.45 4.60 5.99
C MET A 49 21.89 4.84 5.51
N PHE A 50 22.67 5.69 6.21
CA PHE A 50 24.08 5.90 5.89
C PHE A 50 24.99 4.81 6.42
N GLY A 51 24.62 4.16 7.52
CA GLY A 51 25.43 3.12 8.17
C GLY A 51 25.21 1.69 7.67
N ARG A 52 24.13 1.43 6.89
CA ARG A 52 23.78 0.09 6.38
C ARG A 52 24.01 -0.02 4.87
N SER A 53 24.19 -1.26 4.39
CA SER A 53 24.13 -1.56 2.96
C SER A 53 22.72 -1.26 2.44
N SER A 54 22.57 -0.19 1.65
CA SER A 54 21.31 0.13 0.99
C SER A 54 21.33 -0.39 -0.44
N ASP A 55 20.17 -0.69 -0.99
CA ASP A 55 19.98 -1.15 -2.38
C ASP A 55 20.37 -0.06 -3.40
N MET A 56 20.56 1.19 -2.96
CA MET A 56 20.77 2.33 -3.84
C MET A 56 22.01 2.20 -4.72
N GLY A 57 23.17 1.93 -4.13
CA GLY A 57 24.42 1.82 -4.87
C GLY A 57 24.57 0.54 -5.67
N PRO A 58 24.49 -0.66 -5.00
CA PRO A 58 24.74 -1.93 -5.65
C PRO A 58 23.65 -2.36 -6.65
N PHE A 59 22.39 -1.94 -6.44
CA PHE A 59 21.29 -2.34 -7.32
C PHE A 59 20.80 -1.20 -8.21
N TYR A 60 20.27 -0.13 -7.66
CA TYR A 60 19.56 0.85 -8.48
C TYR A 60 20.48 1.69 -9.35
N SER A 61 21.50 2.32 -8.77
CA SER A 61 22.45 3.14 -9.55
C SER A 61 23.29 2.30 -10.50
N ALA A 62 23.66 1.06 -10.11
CA ALA A 62 24.35 0.13 -10.99
C ALA A 62 23.48 -0.26 -12.18
N ALA A 63 22.19 -0.58 -11.96
CA ALA A 63 21.24 -0.88 -13.03
C ALA A 63 21.07 0.29 -14.00
N GLY A 64 20.95 1.52 -13.49
CA GLY A 64 20.93 2.73 -14.31
C GLY A 64 22.15 2.88 -15.20
N ARG A 65 23.36 2.59 -14.67
CA ARG A 65 24.61 2.60 -15.46
C ARG A 65 24.62 1.53 -16.54
N CYS A 66 24.15 0.30 -16.26
CA CYS A 66 24.06 -0.77 -17.26
C CYS A 66 23.18 -0.37 -18.45
N ILE A 67 21.97 0.16 -18.17
CA ILE A 67 21.06 0.65 -19.23
C ILE A 67 21.70 1.78 -20.04
N LEU A 68 22.35 2.75 -19.36
CA LEU A 68 22.98 3.89 -20.02
C LEU A 68 24.13 3.48 -20.95
N ARG A 69 24.84 2.39 -20.61
CA ARG A 69 25.92 1.83 -21.47
C ARG A 69 25.41 0.92 -22.58
N GLY A 70 24.10 0.67 -22.63
CA GLY A 70 23.49 -0.26 -23.60
C GLY A 70 23.85 -1.72 -23.34
N GLU A 71 24.17 -2.08 -22.10
CA GLU A 71 24.50 -3.46 -21.71
C GLU A 71 23.23 -4.22 -21.32
N ALA A 72 23.23 -5.55 -21.56
CA ALA A 72 22.15 -6.41 -21.12
C ALA A 72 22.07 -6.41 -19.58
N LEU A 73 20.95 -5.91 -19.02
CA LEU A 73 20.81 -5.64 -17.59
C LEU A 73 21.08 -6.85 -16.70
N LEU A 74 20.51 -8.01 -17.05
CA LEU A 74 20.67 -9.25 -16.27
C LEU A 74 22.06 -9.89 -16.38
N THR A 75 22.84 -9.52 -17.39
CA THR A 75 24.24 -9.93 -17.54
C THR A 75 25.17 -8.94 -16.82
N CYS A 76 24.89 -7.65 -16.95
CA CYS A 76 25.67 -6.57 -16.34
C CYS A 76 25.54 -6.59 -14.81
N LEU A 77 24.34 -6.88 -14.30
CA LEU A 77 24.02 -6.85 -12.88
C LEU A 77 23.19 -8.09 -12.46
N PRO A 78 23.78 -9.28 -12.40
CA PRO A 78 23.11 -10.41 -11.76
C PRO A 78 23.25 -10.32 -10.22
N PRO A 79 22.18 -10.52 -9.45
CA PRO A 79 20.81 -10.73 -9.83
C PRO A 79 20.00 -9.43 -9.74
N TYR A 80 19.37 -9.00 -10.84
CA TYR A 80 18.47 -7.84 -10.83
C TYR A 80 17.01 -8.32 -10.91
N PRO A 81 16.25 -8.32 -9.81
CA PRO A 81 14.90 -8.90 -9.78
C PRO A 81 13.81 -7.97 -10.30
N TYR A 82 14.11 -6.67 -10.40
CA TYR A 82 13.12 -5.64 -10.71
C TYR A 82 12.89 -5.50 -12.22
N GLN A 83 11.80 -4.84 -12.58
CA GLN A 83 11.55 -4.52 -13.99
C GLN A 83 12.63 -3.59 -14.55
N PRO A 84 13.04 -3.78 -15.81
CA PRO A 84 14.06 -2.96 -16.45
C PRO A 84 13.74 -1.46 -16.47
N ALA A 85 12.44 -1.10 -16.59
CA ALA A 85 11.99 0.28 -16.55
C ALA A 85 12.33 1.01 -15.23
N LEU A 86 12.39 0.28 -14.11
CA LEU A 86 12.83 0.86 -12.84
C LEU A 86 14.28 1.39 -12.95
N ALA A 87 15.18 0.67 -13.63
CA ALA A 87 16.58 1.07 -13.79
C ALA A 87 16.73 2.43 -14.47
N VAL A 88 15.83 2.77 -15.40
CA VAL A 88 15.84 4.06 -16.11
C VAL A 88 15.67 5.24 -15.16
N LEU A 89 14.84 5.09 -14.12
CA LEU A 89 14.61 6.14 -13.12
C LEU A 89 15.87 6.51 -12.34
N PHE A 90 16.82 5.58 -12.25
CA PHE A 90 18.07 5.77 -11.52
C PHE A 90 19.23 6.26 -12.39
N ILE A 91 19.05 6.41 -13.71
CA ILE A 91 20.08 6.96 -14.59
C ILE A 91 20.55 8.35 -14.13
N PRO A 92 19.68 9.33 -13.83
CA PRO A 92 20.13 10.64 -13.37
C PRO A 92 20.91 10.56 -12.04
N LEU A 93 20.50 9.68 -11.13
CA LEU A 93 21.17 9.51 -9.83
C LEU A 93 22.53 8.82 -9.98
N ALA A 94 22.73 7.99 -11.01
CA ALA A 94 23.97 7.27 -11.24
C ALA A 94 25.18 8.18 -11.53
N PHE A 95 24.94 9.46 -11.89
CA PHE A 95 25.99 10.48 -12.08
C PHE A 95 26.41 11.19 -10.79
N LEU A 96 25.65 11.04 -9.69
CA LEU A 96 25.93 11.70 -8.43
C LEU A 96 26.92 10.87 -7.59
N PRO A 97 27.70 11.50 -6.70
CA PRO A 97 28.46 10.80 -5.65
C PRO A 97 27.53 9.96 -4.78
N ALA A 98 27.99 8.82 -4.26
CA ALA A 98 27.17 7.84 -3.52
C ALA A 98 26.37 8.45 -2.36
N VAL A 99 26.95 9.42 -1.63
CA VAL A 99 26.27 10.12 -0.54
C VAL A 99 25.09 10.95 -1.07
N LEU A 100 25.27 11.66 -2.17
CA LEU A 100 24.21 12.46 -2.78
C LEU A 100 23.13 11.59 -3.40
N GLN A 101 23.48 10.44 -4.00
CA GLN A 101 22.49 9.46 -4.49
C GLN A 101 21.53 9.06 -3.36
N ARG A 102 22.07 8.68 -2.20
CA ARG A 102 21.30 8.27 -1.02
C ARG A 102 20.44 9.41 -0.49
N LEU A 103 21.00 10.60 -0.36
CA LEU A 103 20.28 11.76 0.17
C LEU A 103 19.12 12.17 -0.73
N VAL A 104 19.38 12.30 -2.04
CA VAL A 104 18.33 12.67 -3.02
C VAL A 104 17.23 11.61 -3.03
N TRP A 105 17.61 10.33 -3.05
CA TRP A 105 16.64 9.25 -3.01
C TRP A 105 15.82 9.22 -1.71
N TYR A 106 16.46 9.48 -0.58
CA TYR A 106 15.77 9.60 0.70
C TYR A 106 14.71 10.70 0.67
N VAL A 107 15.06 11.89 0.17
CA VAL A 107 14.11 13.01 0.04
C VAL A 107 12.95 12.65 -0.87
N ILE A 108 13.22 11.96 -1.99
CA ILE A 108 12.18 11.46 -2.90
C ILE A 108 11.26 10.48 -2.15
N CYS A 109 11.80 9.50 -1.42
CA CYS A 109 11.01 8.53 -0.66
C CYS A 109 10.14 9.19 0.40
N VAL A 110 10.68 10.14 1.17
CA VAL A 110 9.91 10.91 2.17
C VAL A 110 8.81 11.72 1.48
N GLY A 111 9.13 12.41 0.39
CA GLY A 111 8.13 13.14 -0.40
C GLY A 111 7.00 12.25 -0.92
N CYS A 112 7.34 11.06 -1.42
CA CYS A 112 6.36 10.06 -1.84
C CYS A 112 5.46 9.61 -0.69
N LEU A 113 6.02 9.34 0.50
CA LEU A 113 5.22 8.96 1.68
C LEU A 113 4.29 10.09 2.12
N VAL A 114 4.75 11.34 2.12
CA VAL A 114 3.91 12.50 2.40
C VAL A 114 2.75 12.59 1.42
N VAL A 115 3.01 12.41 0.12
CA VAL A 115 1.97 12.39 -0.92
C VAL A 115 0.96 11.28 -0.67
N VAL A 116 1.41 10.05 -0.36
CA VAL A 116 0.54 8.92 -0.04
C VAL A 116 -0.38 9.25 1.13
N VAL A 117 0.16 9.77 2.22
CA VAL A 117 -0.61 10.14 3.40
C VAL A 117 -1.63 11.21 3.05
N ARG A 118 -1.23 12.30 2.37
CA ARG A 118 -2.12 13.42 2.03
C ARG A 118 -3.25 13.02 1.08
N LEU A 119 -2.95 12.23 0.05
CA LEU A 119 -3.98 11.73 -0.87
C LEU A 119 -4.95 10.81 -0.15
N THR A 120 -4.46 9.92 0.72
CA THR A 120 -5.31 9.02 1.49
C THR A 120 -6.16 9.77 2.52
N GLU A 121 -5.60 10.78 3.21
CA GLU A 121 -6.34 11.68 4.11
C GLU A 121 -7.46 12.41 3.36
N ALA A 122 -7.18 12.93 2.16
CA ALA A 122 -8.18 13.63 1.34
C ALA A 122 -9.32 12.69 0.89
N ILE A 123 -9.00 11.44 0.56
CA ILE A 123 -10.01 10.41 0.26
C ILE A 123 -10.80 10.06 1.53
N ALA A 124 -10.11 9.85 2.64
CA ALA A 124 -10.72 9.51 3.93
C ALA A 124 -11.71 10.58 4.38
N GLU A 125 -11.39 11.87 4.23
CA GLU A 125 -12.31 12.96 4.54
C GLU A 125 -13.57 12.95 3.69
N ARG A 126 -13.46 12.60 2.40
CA ARG A 126 -14.63 12.51 1.52
C ARG A 126 -15.52 11.30 1.84
N LEU A 127 -14.93 10.18 2.27
CA LEU A 127 -15.67 8.98 2.68
C LEU A 127 -16.27 9.13 4.09
N TYR A 128 -15.55 9.78 4.98
CA TYR A 128 -15.87 9.98 6.41
C TYR A 128 -15.68 11.44 6.80
N PRO A 129 -16.67 12.32 6.52
CA PRO A 129 -16.55 13.75 6.81
C PRO A 129 -16.24 14.02 8.28
N GLY A 130 -15.23 14.84 8.51
CA GLY A 130 -14.70 15.15 9.84
C GLY A 130 -13.59 14.21 10.33
N ALA A 131 -13.20 13.21 9.53
CA ALA A 131 -12.09 12.31 9.90
C ALA A 131 -10.73 13.04 9.95
N THR A 132 -10.52 14.01 9.06
CA THR A 132 -9.25 14.76 8.94
C THR A 132 -9.39 16.25 9.21
N THR A 133 -10.59 16.81 9.08
CA THR A 133 -10.82 18.25 9.30
C THR A 133 -11.02 18.61 10.78
N ARG A 134 -11.49 17.67 11.61
CA ARG A 134 -11.52 17.85 13.06
C ARG A 134 -10.14 17.58 13.64
N GLY A 135 -9.51 18.58 14.27
CA GLY A 135 -8.13 18.48 14.76
C GLY A 135 -7.86 17.27 15.65
N GLN A 136 -8.77 16.92 16.55
CA GLN A 136 -8.66 15.72 17.39
C GLN A 136 -8.67 14.42 16.58
N ASN A 137 -9.55 14.32 15.56
CA ASN A 137 -9.64 13.12 14.75
C ASN A 137 -8.36 12.96 13.89
N LEU A 138 -7.85 14.04 13.31
CA LEU A 138 -6.60 14.03 12.55
C LEU A 138 -5.42 13.61 13.42
N PHE A 139 -5.33 14.09 14.66
CA PHE A 139 -4.31 13.68 15.62
C PHE A 139 -4.35 12.16 15.86
N TRP A 140 -5.51 11.61 16.18
CA TRP A 140 -5.64 10.17 16.42
C TRP A 140 -5.40 9.35 15.15
N LEU A 141 -5.87 9.80 13.99
CA LEU A 141 -5.65 9.13 12.71
C LEU A 141 -4.15 8.98 12.44
N ARG A 142 -3.38 10.06 12.58
CA ARG A 142 -1.92 10.03 12.36
C ARG A 142 -1.19 9.24 13.45
N THR A 143 -1.62 9.33 14.68
CA THR A 143 -1.03 8.57 15.80
C THR A 143 -1.20 7.07 15.59
N ILE A 144 -2.40 6.60 15.27
CA ILE A 144 -2.68 5.19 14.99
C ILE A 144 -1.93 4.73 13.74
N MET A 145 -1.90 5.54 12.69
CA MET A 145 -1.11 5.29 11.48
C MET A 145 0.37 5.10 11.81
N LEU A 146 0.97 6.00 12.60
CA LEU A 146 2.37 5.91 12.99
C LEU A 146 2.67 4.70 13.87
N ILE A 147 1.81 4.40 14.84
CA ILE A 147 1.96 3.21 15.67
C ILE A 147 1.91 1.95 14.79
N THR A 148 0.95 1.87 13.86
CA THR A 148 0.69 0.66 13.08
C THR A 148 1.65 0.49 11.90
N CYS A 149 2.11 1.57 11.27
CA CYS A 149 2.94 1.55 10.07
C CYS A 149 4.34 2.16 10.26
N GLY A 150 4.64 2.79 11.40
CA GLY A 150 5.92 3.49 11.63
C GLY A 150 7.14 2.59 11.42
N LYS A 151 7.06 1.33 11.87
CA LYS A 151 8.14 0.35 11.61
C LYS A 151 8.37 0.12 10.11
N HIS A 152 7.30 0.00 9.32
CA HIS A 152 7.41 -0.20 7.88
C HIS A 152 7.92 1.07 7.17
N ILE A 153 7.55 2.26 7.66
CA ILE A 153 8.11 3.55 7.20
C ILE A 153 9.61 3.59 7.44
N LEU A 154 10.07 3.25 8.66
CA LEU A 154 11.49 3.21 8.99
C LEU A 154 12.24 2.19 8.14
N ASP A 155 11.67 1.00 7.95
CA ASP A 155 12.31 -0.06 7.16
C ASP A 155 12.49 0.36 5.69
N VAL A 156 11.48 0.90 5.00
CA VAL A 156 11.63 1.31 3.59
C VAL A 156 12.63 2.44 3.41
N LEU A 157 12.71 3.37 4.36
CA LEU A 157 13.67 4.48 4.32
C LEU A 157 15.10 3.97 4.59
N THR A 158 15.27 3.06 5.56
CA THR A 158 16.58 2.47 5.91
C THR A 158 17.16 1.64 4.77
N TYR A 159 16.32 0.84 4.09
CA TYR A 159 16.77 0.02 2.95
C TYR A 159 16.82 0.78 1.62
N ALA A 160 16.41 2.06 1.61
CA ALA A 160 16.30 2.88 0.40
C ALA A 160 15.41 2.21 -0.68
N SER A 161 14.35 1.51 -0.27
CA SER A 161 13.46 0.79 -1.17
C SER A 161 12.71 1.73 -2.12
N HIS A 162 12.38 1.26 -3.32
CA HIS A 162 11.54 1.99 -4.30
C HIS A 162 10.03 1.89 -4.00
N ASP A 163 9.63 1.18 -2.96
CA ASP A 163 8.23 0.97 -2.59
C ASP A 163 7.47 2.28 -2.32
N PRO A 164 8.04 3.31 -1.64
CA PRO A 164 7.36 4.60 -1.46
C PRO A 164 6.97 5.26 -2.80
N LEU A 165 7.85 5.20 -3.80
CA LEU A 165 7.57 5.73 -5.13
C LEU A 165 6.44 4.95 -5.81
N SER A 166 6.51 3.61 -5.80
CA SER A 166 5.47 2.76 -6.38
C SER A 166 4.11 3.00 -5.72
N LEU A 167 4.08 3.13 -4.40
CA LEU A 167 2.86 3.41 -3.64
C LEU A 167 2.30 4.81 -3.95
N ALA A 168 3.16 5.82 -4.07
CA ALA A 168 2.74 7.17 -4.45
C ALA A 168 2.09 7.19 -5.84
N ILE A 169 2.67 6.50 -6.82
CA ILE A 169 2.11 6.38 -8.18
C ILE A 169 0.74 5.68 -8.12
N ILE A 170 0.60 4.60 -7.35
CA ILE A 170 -0.68 3.91 -7.14
C ILE A 170 -1.71 4.85 -6.51
N MET A 171 -1.32 5.65 -5.52
CA MET A 171 -2.24 6.59 -4.89
C MET A 171 -2.63 7.76 -5.79
N PHE A 172 -1.76 8.24 -6.68
CA PHE A 172 -2.12 9.18 -7.74
C PHE A 172 -3.15 8.57 -8.70
N ALA A 173 -2.95 7.32 -9.13
CA ALA A 173 -3.90 6.60 -9.96
C ALA A 173 -5.27 6.45 -9.27
N THR A 174 -5.25 6.05 -8.00
CA THR A 174 -6.45 5.91 -7.17
C THR A 174 -7.19 7.23 -7.03
N TRP A 175 -6.48 8.31 -6.73
CA TRP A 175 -7.06 9.65 -6.65
C TRP A 175 -7.66 10.09 -7.98
N ALA A 176 -6.95 9.89 -9.10
CA ALA A 176 -7.44 10.23 -10.42
C ALA A 176 -8.76 9.52 -10.74
N LEU A 177 -8.86 8.20 -10.49
CA LEU A 177 -10.12 7.47 -10.65
C LEU A 177 -11.19 7.94 -9.67
N PHE A 178 -10.84 8.23 -8.43
CA PHE A 178 -11.76 8.69 -7.40
C PHE A 178 -12.41 10.03 -7.76
N VAL A 179 -11.68 10.93 -8.43
CA VAL A 179 -12.20 12.20 -8.94
C VAL A 179 -12.77 12.11 -10.36
N GLY A 180 -12.85 10.90 -10.95
CA GLY A 180 -13.46 10.65 -12.26
C GLY A 180 -12.54 10.86 -13.46
N ARG A 181 -11.22 10.98 -13.28
CA ARG A 181 -10.22 11.11 -14.36
C ARG A 181 -9.73 9.73 -14.80
N GLU A 182 -10.55 9.01 -15.58
CA GLU A 182 -10.30 7.60 -15.89
C GLU A 182 -9.00 7.34 -16.66
N ALA A 183 -8.73 8.12 -17.72
CA ALA A 183 -7.50 7.97 -18.52
C ALA A 183 -6.24 8.21 -17.66
N ALA A 184 -6.25 9.27 -16.83
CA ALA A 184 -5.12 9.57 -15.93
C ALA A 184 -4.93 8.46 -14.88
N GLY A 185 -6.02 7.93 -14.32
CA GLY A 185 -5.95 6.82 -13.37
C GLY A 185 -5.36 5.56 -13.99
N GLY A 186 -5.84 5.19 -15.19
CA GLY A 186 -5.29 4.06 -15.95
C GLY A 186 -3.82 4.26 -16.30
N PHE A 187 -3.45 5.43 -16.80
CA PHE A 187 -2.07 5.79 -17.11
C PHE A 187 -1.13 5.58 -15.92
N TRP A 188 -1.45 6.15 -14.76
CA TRP A 188 -0.60 6.02 -13.58
C TRP A 188 -0.54 4.60 -13.03
N PHE A 189 -1.63 3.81 -13.10
CA PHE A 189 -1.55 2.38 -12.76
C PHE A 189 -0.65 1.61 -13.74
N GLY A 190 -0.68 1.95 -15.05
CA GLY A 190 0.22 1.36 -16.04
C GLY A 190 1.68 1.70 -15.77
N VAL A 191 1.99 2.96 -15.40
CA VAL A 191 3.33 3.38 -14.95
C VAL A 191 3.76 2.61 -13.71
N ALA A 192 2.88 2.48 -12.70
CA ALA A 192 3.18 1.70 -11.51
C ALA A 192 3.51 0.24 -11.84
N ALA A 193 2.74 -0.34 -12.78
CA ALA A 193 2.95 -1.71 -13.25
C ALA A 193 4.23 -1.88 -14.06
N ALA A 194 4.70 -0.84 -14.77
CA ALA A 194 5.99 -0.84 -15.46
C ALA A 194 7.21 -0.67 -14.53
N VAL A 195 7.04 -0.03 -13.39
CA VAL A 195 8.08 0.15 -12.37
C VAL A 195 8.16 -1.07 -11.44
N ARG A 196 7.02 -1.68 -11.15
CA ARG A 196 6.89 -2.86 -10.28
C ARG A 196 5.80 -3.79 -10.82
N ALA A 197 6.06 -5.08 -10.97
CA ALA A 197 5.10 -6.01 -11.59
C ALA A 197 3.79 -6.18 -10.81
N SER A 198 3.83 -6.12 -9.48
CA SER A 198 2.64 -6.42 -8.65
C SER A 198 1.42 -5.53 -8.92
N PRO A 199 1.50 -4.23 -9.33
CA PRO A 199 0.35 -3.46 -9.78
C PRO A 199 -0.33 -3.95 -11.06
N LEU A 200 0.18 -4.96 -11.76
CA LEU A 200 -0.57 -5.61 -12.85
C LEU A 200 -1.94 -6.12 -12.39
N ILE A 201 -2.13 -6.39 -11.10
CA ILE A 201 -3.44 -6.78 -10.52
C ILE A 201 -4.54 -5.72 -10.76
N TYR A 202 -4.17 -4.45 -11.01
CA TYR A 202 -5.14 -3.40 -11.31
C TYR A 202 -5.78 -3.55 -12.70
N LEU A 203 -5.12 -4.22 -13.66
CA LEU A 203 -5.71 -4.41 -15.00
C LEU A 203 -6.98 -5.27 -14.96
N PRO A 204 -6.98 -6.50 -14.38
CA PRO A 204 -8.22 -7.26 -14.21
C PRO A 204 -9.25 -6.53 -13.35
N TYR A 205 -8.86 -5.78 -12.34
CA TYR A 205 -9.76 -4.92 -11.56
C TYR A 205 -10.48 -3.89 -12.45
N LEU A 206 -9.75 -3.16 -13.29
CA LEU A 206 -10.32 -2.16 -14.20
C LEU A 206 -11.30 -2.81 -15.19
N ILE A 207 -10.99 -4.02 -15.71
CA ILE A 207 -11.86 -4.80 -16.60
C ILE A 207 -13.16 -5.17 -15.86
N VAL A 208 -13.08 -5.73 -14.64
CA VAL A 208 -14.24 -6.09 -13.81
C VAL A 208 -15.12 -4.87 -13.52
N LYS A 209 -14.51 -3.71 -13.26
CA LYS A 209 -15.23 -2.45 -13.04
C LYS A 209 -15.72 -1.81 -14.34
N ARG A 210 -15.41 -2.39 -15.53
CA ARG A 210 -15.76 -1.87 -16.87
C ARG A 210 -15.25 -0.46 -17.13
N ARG A 211 -14.05 -0.15 -16.64
CA ARG A 211 -13.38 1.14 -16.84
C ARG A 211 -12.47 1.06 -18.07
N TRP A 212 -13.09 0.94 -19.25
CA TRP A 212 -12.37 0.63 -20.50
C TRP A 212 -11.34 1.68 -20.89
N LEU A 213 -11.64 2.96 -20.70
CA LEU A 213 -10.69 4.04 -20.97
C LEU A 213 -9.47 3.95 -20.06
N ALA A 214 -9.66 3.60 -18.78
CA ALA A 214 -8.57 3.36 -17.87
C ALA A 214 -7.76 2.11 -18.26
N CYS A 215 -8.40 1.03 -18.75
CA CYS A 215 -7.71 -0.16 -19.27
C CYS A 215 -6.79 0.19 -20.45
N LEU A 216 -7.30 0.91 -21.43
CA LEU A 216 -6.52 1.33 -22.60
C LEU A 216 -5.32 2.20 -22.20
N ALA A 217 -5.54 3.20 -21.34
CA ALA A 217 -4.47 4.05 -20.82
C ALA A 217 -3.45 3.27 -19.99
N PHE A 218 -3.90 2.26 -19.23
CA PHE A 218 -3.02 1.37 -18.48
C PHE A 218 -2.08 0.60 -19.39
N VAL A 219 -2.64 -0.08 -20.41
CA VAL A 219 -1.85 -0.90 -21.34
C VAL A 219 -0.87 -0.02 -22.13
N ALA A 220 -1.33 1.14 -22.63
CA ALA A 220 -0.48 2.07 -23.36
C ALA A 220 0.69 2.57 -22.49
N ALA A 221 0.43 2.98 -21.25
CA ALA A 221 1.47 3.43 -20.33
C ALA A 221 2.44 2.29 -19.92
N LEU A 222 1.90 1.11 -19.63
CA LEU A 222 2.71 -0.08 -19.31
C LEU A 222 3.70 -0.38 -20.46
N LEU A 223 3.21 -0.47 -21.69
CA LEU A 223 4.06 -0.77 -22.85
C LEU A 223 5.06 0.36 -23.10
N ALA A 224 4.59 1.62 -23.14
CA ALA A 224 5.46 2.76 -23.41
C ALA A 224 6.62 2.85 -22.40
N VAL A 225 6.34 2.72 -21.11
CA VAL A 225 7.37 2.82 -20.05
C VAL A 225 8.26 1.58 -20.02
N SER A 226 7.71 0.38 -20.23
CA SER A 226 8.50 -0.86 -20.21
C SER A 226 9.48 -0.96 -21.39
N LEU A 227 9.21 -0.29 -22.50
CA LEU A 227 10.08 -0.28 -23.69
C LEU A 227 11.18 0.79 -23.65
N ILE A 228 11.16 1.72 -22.68
CA ILE A 228 12.20 2.78 -22.60
C ILE A 228 13.62 2.19 -22.49
N PRO A 229 13.92 1.14 -21.70
CA PRO A 229 15.24 0.53 -21.67
C PRO A 229 15.70 0.04 -23.05
N ASP A 230 14.80 -0.59 -23.81
CA ASP A 230 15.10 -1.11 -25.15
C ASP A 230 15.34 0.03 -26.16
N MET A 231 14.60 1.13 -26.04
CA MET A 231 14.82 2.35 -26.85
C MET A 231 16.20 2.95 -26.55
N ILE A 232 16.62 3.02 -25.28
CA ILE A 232 17.95 3.50 -24.91
C ILE A 232 19.03 2.56 -25.48
N GLY A 233 18.85 1.25 -25.35
CA GLY A 233 19.74 0.23 -25.92
C GLY A 233 19.90 0.42 -27.44
N ALA A 234 18.79 0.54 -28.17
CA ALA A 234 18.81 0.77 -29.63
C ALA A 234 19.55 2.06 -30.00
N LEU A 235 19.31 3.17 -29.29
CA LEU A 235 20.00 4.45 -29.54
C LEU A 235 21.51 4.40 -29.27
N ARG A 236 21.96 3.47 -28.41
CA ARG A 236 23.35 3.27 -28.07
C ARG A 236 24.04 2.19 -28.92
N GLY A 237 23.31 1.54 -29.86
CA GLY A 237 23.81 0.38 -30.59
C GLY A 237 24.11 -0.82 -29.72
N GLY A 238 23.46 -0.89 -28.54
CA GLY A 238 23.65 -1.92 -27.52
C GLY A 238 22.51 -2.94 -27.47
N HIS A 239 22.29 -3.51 -26.29
CA HIS A 239 21.29 -4.58 -26.08
C HIS A 239 19.85 -4.05 -26.21
N ILE A 240 19.03 -4.83 -26.91
CA ILE A 240 17.56 -4.69 -27.00
C ILE A 240 16.93 -5.99 -26.49
N GLY A 241 15.73 -5.92 -25.91
CA GLY A 241 15.06 -7.10 -25.38
C GLY A 241 15.13 -7.22 -23.84
N HIS A 242 15.44 -6.13 -23.14
CA HIS A 242 15.48 -6.09 -21.67
C HIS A 242 14.19 -6.63 -21.02
N LEU A 243 13.02 -6.25 -21.58
CA LEU A 243 11.73 -6.72 -21.08
C LEU A 243 11.55 -8.23 -21.32
N THR A 244 11.91 -8.74 -22.51
CA THR A 244 11.79 -10.16 -22.82
C THR A 244 12.72 -11.02 -22.00
N ASP A 245 13.93 -10.55 -21.75
CA ASP A 245 14.91 -11.23 -20.89
C ASP A 245 14.40 -11.30 -19.45
N TRP A 246 13.87 -10.21 -18.93
CA TRP A 246 13.28 -10.17 -17.59
C TRP A 246 12.07 -11.11 -17.47
N LEU A 247 11.18 -11.13 -18.47
CA LEU A 247 10.05 -12.06 -18.49
C LEU A 247 10.49 -13.52 -18.50
N ARG A 248 11.52 -13.87 -19.27
CA ARG A 248 12.03 -15.25 -19.40
C ARG A 248 12.84 -15.69 -18.18
N GLN A 249 13.70 -14.81 -17.64
CA GLN A 249 14.68 -15.20 -16.65
C GLN A 249 14.22 -14.93 -15.21
N VAL A 250 13.26 -14.01 -15.01
CA VAL A 250 12.74 -13.64 -13.69
C VAL A 250 11.30 -14.06 -13.52
N VAL A 251 10.39 -13.64 -14.39
CA VAL A 251 8.95 -13.87 -14.21
C VAL A 251 8.58 -15.32 -14.48
N GLY A 252 9.07 -15.90 -15.55
CA GLY A 252 8.79 -17.29 -15.92
C GLY A 252 9.09 -18.26 -14.77
N PRO A 253 10.33 -18.30 -14.26
CA PRO A 253 10.67 -19.14 -13.12
C PRO A 253 9.92 -18.80 -11.83
N ALA A 254 9.55 -17.51 -11.59
CA ALA A 254 8.77 -17.14 -10.43
C ALA A 254 7.33 -17.67 -10.46
N LEU A 255 6.74 -17.75 -11.65
CA LEU A 255 5.37 -18.24 -11.84
C LEU A 255 5.29 -19.76 -12.00
N PHE A 256 6.28 -20.37 -12.63
CA PHE A 256 6.29 -21.80 -12.99
C PHE A 256 7.40 -22.54 -12.22
N PRO A 257 7.07 -23.10 -11.03
CA PRO A 257 8.02 -23.89 -10.24
C PRO A 257 8.56 -25.07 -11.07
N GLY A 258 9.87 -25.28 -11.02
CA GLY A 258 10.55 -26.35 -11.79
C GLY A 258 11.32 -25.86 -13.01
N THR A 259 11.16 -24.62 -13.43
CA THR A 259 12.07 -24.00 -14.38
C THR A 259 13.33 -23.53 -13.63
N SER A 260 14.47 -24.19 -13.87
CA SER A 260 15.73 -23.82 -13.23
C SER A 260 16.17 -22.43 -13.66
N SER A 261 16.12 -21.48 -12.75
CA SER A 261 16.79 -20.20 -12.94
C SER A 261 18.20 -20.30 -12.35
N LYS A 262 19.21 -19.91 -13.11
CA LYS A 262 20.59 -19.80 -12.64
C LYS A 262 20.85 -18.52 -11.81
N LEU A 263 19.80 -17.74 -11.52
CA LEU A 263 19.94 -16.46 -10.85
C LEU A 263 20.00 -16.63 -9.33
N VAL A 264 21.01 -16.08 -8.70
CA VAL A 264 21.37 -16.24 -7.28
C VAL A 264 20.27 -15.74 -6.31
N PHE A 265 19.38 -14.85 -6.74
CA PHE A 265 18.30 -14.33 -5.86
C PHE A 265 17.15 -15.31 -5.61
N TRP A 266 17.13 -16.48 -6.28
CA TRP A 266 16.16 -17.53 -5.99
C TRP A 266 16.25 -18.05 -4.56
N ASP A 267 17.42 -17.97 -3.92
CA ASP A 267 17.55 -18.31 -2.51
C ASP A 267 16.76 -17.36 -1.62
N ILE A 268 16.68 -16.07 -1.97
CA ILE A 268 15.87 -15.07 -1.27
C ILE A 268 14.38 -15.29 -1.56
N TRP A 269 14.03 -15.68 -2.79
CA TRP A 269 12.66 -15.95 -3.22
C TRP A 269 12.20 -17.36 -2.88
N ASN A 270 13.13 -18.21 -2.43
CA ASN A 270 12.79 -19.53 -1.94
C ASN A 270 11.76 -19.42 -0.81
N GLY A 271 10.68 -20.19 -0.92
CA GLY A 271 9.59 -20.15 0.02
C GLY A 271 9.96 -20.57 1.45
N VAL A 272 11.08 -21.27 1.61
CA VAL A 272 11.61 -21.65 2.93
C VAL A 272 12.27 -20.48 3.65
N ASN A 273 12.65 -19.40 2.91
CA ASN A 273 13.31 -18.25 3.51
C ASN A 273 12.35 -17.51 4.48
N LEU A 274 12.78 -17.35 5.72
CA LEU A 274 12.03 -16.70 6.79
C LEU A 274 11.67 -15.24 6.46
N TYR A 275 12.46 -14.57 5.63
CA TYR A 275 12.21 -13.20 5.19
C TYR A 275 11.13 -13.08 4.11
N ASN A 276 10.70 -14.20 3.49
CA ASN A 276 9.56 -14.19 2.59
C ASN A 276 8.26 -14.28 3.38
N GLN A 277 7.62 -13.13 3.56
CA GLN A 277 6.38 -12.95 4.31
C GLN A 277 5.14 -12.85 3.41
N SER A 278 5.16 -13.42 2.19
CA SER A 278 3.96 -13.66 1.38
C SER A 278 3.19 -14.89 1.87
N LEU A 279 1.95 -15.08 1.41
CA LEU A 279 1.22 -16.35 1.65
C LEU A 279 1.98 -17.52 1.07
N ARG A 280 2.60 -17.35 -0.10
CA ARG A 280 3.44 -18.38 -0.72
C ARG A 280 4.61 -18.77 0.17
N GLY A 281 5.32 -17.79 0.74
CA GLY A 281 6.41 -18.04 1.69
C GLY A 281 5.93 -18.77 2.95
N LEU A 282 4.75 -18.41 3.47
CA LEU A 282 4.15 -19.09 4.61
C LEU A 282 3.86 -20.56 4.29
N ILE A 283 3.16 -20.83 3.19
CA ILE A 283 2.76 -22.18 2.82
C ILE A 283 3.97 -23.07 2.58
N ASN A 284 4.98 -22.57 1.84
CA ASN A 284 6.18 -23.35 1.54
C ASN A 284 6.97 -23.74 2.78
N ARG A 285 6.92 -22.97 3.87
CA ARG A 285 7.55 -23.35 5.15
C ARG A 285 6.85 -24.52 5.83
N PHE A 286 5.53 -24.64 5.67
CA PHE A 286 4.74 -25.71 6.30
C PHE A 286 4.46 -26.89 5.38
N ALA A 287 4.38 -26.67 4.07
CA ALA A 287 4.11 -27.72 3.09
C ALA A 287 5.40 -28.40 2.61
N THR A 288 6.22 -28.88 3.55
CA THR A 288 7.47 -29.61 3.24
C THR A 288 7.23 -31.05 2.78
N GLY A 289 5.98 -31.53 2.87
CA GLY A 289 5.54 -32.86 2.44
C GLY A 289 4.08 -32.86 2.00
N PRO A 290 3.56 -34.00 1.52
CA PRO A 290 2.14 -34.09 1.14
C PRO A 290 1.24 -33.91 2.37
N LEU A 291 0.34 -32.94 2.33
CA LEU A 291 -0.69 -32.69 3.33
C LEU A 291 -2.06 -33.08 2.75
N PHE A 292 -2.83 -33.88 3.45
CA PHE A 292 -4.10 -34.43 2.96
C PHE A 292 -3.99 -35.09 1.58
N GLY A 293 -2.86 -35.74 1.27
CA GLY A 293 -2.61 -36.36 -0.05
C GLY A 293 -2.32 -35.38 -1.20
N LEU A 294 -2.25 -34.07 -0.92
CA LEU A 294 -1.93 -33.04 -1.91
C LEU A 294 -0.43 -32.73 -1.93
N SER A 295 0.11 -32.50 -3.12
CA SER A 295 1.50 -32.02 -3.26
C SER A 295 1.64 -30.59 -2.72
N PRO A 296 2.85 -30.15 -2.30
CA PRO A 296 3.09 -28.77 -1.88
C PRO A 296 2.61 -27.73 -2.89
N THR A 297 2.79 -27.99 -4.19
CA THR A 297 2.30 -27.12 -5.27
C THR A 297 0.77 -27.04 -5.30
N ALA A 298 0.08 -28.18 -5.12
CA ALA A 298 -1.38 -28.21 -5.08
C ALA A 298 -1.93 -27.43 -3.87
N ILE A 299 -1.28 -27.56 -2.70
CA ILE A 299 -1.65 -26.80 -1.50
C ILE A 299 -1.48 -25.29 -1.74
N LEU A 300 -0.34 -24.90 -2.34
CA LEU A 300 -0.06 -23.51 -2.68
C LEU A 300 -1.14 -22.93 -3.62
N LEU A 301 -1.43 -23.64 -4.71
CA LEU A 301 -2.45 -23.22 -5.67
C LEU A 301 -3.85 -23.15 -5.04
N ALA A 302 -4.19 -24.06 -4.15
CA ALA A 302 -5.47 -24.04 -3.43
C ALA A 302 -5.59 -22.82 -2.52
N VAL A 303 -4.55 -22.51 -1.74
CA VAL A 303 -4.58 -21.34 -0.82
C VAL A 303 -4.55 -20.04 -1.59
N ASP A 304 -3.71 -19.90 -2.62
CA ASP A 304 -3.69 -18.72 -3.49
C ASP A 304 -5.03 -18.55 -4.21
N GLY A 305 -5.64 -19.66 -4.67
CA GLY A 305 -6.96 -19.67 -5.31
C GLY A 305 -8.07 -19.25 -4.37
N VAL A 306 -8.11 -19.77 -3.14
CA VAL A 306 -9.09 -19.37 -2.12
C VAL A 306 -8.93 -17.90 -1.77
N PHE A 307 -7.69 -17.46 -1.56
CA PHE A 307 -7.43 -16.05 -1.25
C PHE A 307 -7.82 -15.13 -2.40
N ALA A 308 -7.48 -15.50 -3.64
CA ALA A 308 -7.87 -14.76 -4.84
C ALA A 308 -9.42 -14.72 -4.99
N ALA A 309 -10.12 -15.80 -4.64
CA ALA A 309 -11.57 -15.84 -4.65
C ALA A 309 -12.19 -14.88 -3.61
N VAL A 310 -11.60 -14.77 -2.40
CA VAL A 310 -12.02 -13.79 -1.38
C VAL A 310 -11.83 -12.37 -1.89
N VAL A 311 -10.67 -12.07 -2.50
CA VAL A 311 -10.40 -10.76 -3.10
C VAL A 311 -11.38 -10.47 -4.23
N ALA A 312 -11.61 -11.44 -5.12
CA ALA A 312 -12.57 -11.31 -6.21
C ALA A 312 -13.98 -11.05 -5.68
N LEU A 313 -14.41 -11.76 -4.64
CA LEU A 313 -15.72 -11.56 -4.00
C LEU A 313 -15.86 -10.11 -3.48
N LEU A 314 -14.88 -9.60 -2.76
CA LEU A 314 -14.87 -8.21 -2.27
C LEU A 314 -14.98 -7.21 -3.44
N LEU A 315 -14.19 -7.42 -4.48
CA LEU A 315 -14.18 -6.53 -5.65
C LEU A 315 -15.44 -6.63 -6.49
N LEU A 316 -16.00 -7.82 -6.69
CA LEU A 316 -17.24 -8.03 -7.47
C LEU A 316 -18.45 -7.46 -6.76
N THR A 317 -18.51 -7.58 -5.44
CA THR A 317 -19.61 -7.03 -4.62
C THR A 317 -19.48 -5.53 -4.35
N SER A 318 -18.29 -4.97 -4.50
CA SER A 318 -18.05 -3.53 -4.42
C SER A 318 -18.73 -2.81 -5.59
N PRO A 319 -19.54 -1.76 -5.34
CA PRO A 319 -20.20 -1.00 -6.40
C PRO A 319 -19.20 -0.38 -7.38
N ARG A 320 -19.62 -0.27 -8.67
CA ARG A 320 -18.81 0.34 -9.74
C ARG A 320 -18.66 1.88 -9.63
N ARG A 321 -19.15 2.48 -8.56
CA ARG A 321 -19.05 3.92 -8.32
C ARG A 321 -17.63 4.31 -7.96
N ARG A 322 -17.22 5.51 -8.39
CA ARG A 322 -15.86 6.05 -8.19
C ARG A 322 -15.46 6.16 -6.71
N GLU A 323 -16.43 6.37 -5.82
CA GLU A 323 -16.23 6.51 -4.39
C GLU A 323 -15.67 5.23 -3.74
N TYR A 324 -15.92 4.06 -4.35
CA TYR A 324 -15.42 2.77 -3.85
C TYR A 324 -13.99 2.43 -4.32
N VAL A 325 -13.43 3.19 -5.29
CA VAL A 325 -12.09 2.91 -5.83
C VAL A 325 -11.02 2.86 -4.74
N ALA A 326 -11.13 3.71 -3.71
CA ALA A 326 -10.15 3.73 -2.63
C ALA A 326 -10.23 2.49 -1.73
N ILE A 327 -11.45 2.00 -1.47
CA ILE A 327 -11.66 0.74 -0.71
C ILE A 327 -11.14 -0.43 -1.54
N ASP A 328 -11.48 -0.48 -2.83
CA ASP A 328 -10.98 -1.49 -3.77
C ASP A 328 -9.45 -1.46 -3.84
N THR A 329 -8.85 -0.26 -3.89
CA THR A 329 -7.37 -0.11 -3.86
C THR A 329 -6.78 -0.65 -2.57
N ALA A 330 -7.36 -0.37 -1.40
CA ALA A 330 -6.88 -0.90 -0.13
C ALA A 330 -6.91 -2.44 -0.11
N VAL A 331 -7.97 -3.05 -0.65
CA VAL A 331 -8.07 -4.51 -0.82
C VAL A 331 -6.97 -5.02 -1.76
N LEU A 332 -6.76 -4.37 -2.91
CA LEU A 332 -5.74 -4.78 -3.89
C LEU A 332 -4.31 -4.61 -3.38
N LEU A 333 -4.02 -3.57 -2.60
CA LEU A 333 -2.70 -3.38 -2.01
C LEU A 333 -2.32 -4.52 -1.05
N ILE A 334 -3.28 -5.00 -0.25
CA ILE A 334 -3.08 -6.16 0.62
C ILE A 334 -2.95 -7.45 -0.23
N ALA A 335 -3.77 -7.60 -1.29
CA ALA A 335 -3.69 -8.72 -2.20
C ALA A 335 -2.32 -8.81 -2.90
N MET A 336 -1.77 -7.67 -3.32
CA MET A 336 -0.42 -7.60 -3.90
C MET A 336 0.66 -8.18 -2.98
N LEU A 337 0.57 -7.91 -1.67
CA LEU A 337 1.53 -8.42 -0.69
C LEU A 337 1.36 -9.92 -0.47
N ALA A 338 0.13 -10.38 -0.36
CA ALA A 338 -0.20 -11.77 -0.06
C ALA A 338 0.11 -12.72 -1.24
N LEU A 339 -0.29 -12.34 -2.47
CA LEU A 339 -0.12 -13.13 -3.69
C LEU A 339 1.25 -12.96 -4.36
N SER A 340 2.09 -12.05 -3.89
CA SER A 340 3.45 -11.87 -4.43
C SER A 340 4.28 -13.13 -4.21
N PRO A 341 5.12 -13.55 -5.16
CA PRO A 341 6.05 -14.65 -4.96
C PRO A 341 7.08 -14.36 -3.85
N MET A 342 7.37 -13.08 -3.60
CA MET A 342 8.25 -12.61 -2.54
C MET A 342 7.72 -11.32 -1.93
N THR A 343 7.54 -11.30 -0.62
CA THR A 343 7.18 -10.11 0.16
C THR A 343 8.04 -10.03 1.41
N SER A 344 8.92 -9.05 1.47
CA SER A 344 9.69 -8.72 2.68
C SER A 344 8.93 -7.78 3.60
N ARG A 345 9.42 -7.66 4.85
CA ARG A 345 8.81 -6.81 5.88
C ARG A 345 8.63 -5.34 5.46
N TYR A 346 9.56 -4.78 4.70
CA TYR A 346 9.47 -3.38 4.25
C TYR A 346 8.39 -3.18 3.16
N HIS A 347 8.03 -4.20 2.38
CA HIS A 347 6.92 -4.13 1.45
C HIS A 347 5.57 -3.87 2.14
N TYR A 348 5.45 -4.15 3.44
CA TYR A 348 4.21 -3.89 4.20
C TYR A 348 3.87 -2.41 4.35
N ILE A 349 4.72 -1.50 3.83
CA ILE A 349 4.35 -0.09 3.63
C ILE A 349 3.12 0.07 2.73
N PHE A 350 2.86 -0.86 1.82
CA PHE A 350 1.66 -0.87 0.97
C PHE A 350 0.34 -0.99 1.76
N VAL A 351 0.39 -1.39 3.03
CA VAL A 351 -0.80 -1.41 3.91
C VAL A 351 -1.14 -0.01 4.45
N LEU A 352 -0.27 0.98 4.31
CA LEU A 352 -0.44 2.33 4.85
C LEU A 352 -1.78 2.98 4.46
N PRO A 353 -2.20 3.01 3.19
CA PRO A 353 -3.51 3.56 2.82
C PRO A 353 -4.68 2.80 3.45
N ALA A 354 -4.58 1.47 3.53
CA ALA A 354 -5.58 0.63 4.17
C ALA A 354 -5.75 0.96 5.66
N VAL A 355 -4.65 1.15 6.39
CA VAL A 355 -4.67 1.55 7.81
C VAL A 355 -5.29 2.93 7.98
N ILE A 356 -4.95 3.91 7.14
CA ILE A 356 -5.53 5.26 7.22
C ILE A 356 -7.05 5.21 7.01
N LEU A 357 -7.53 4.49 5.98
CA LEU A 357 -8.97 4.36 5.71
C LEU A 357 -9.71 3.62 6.82
N ALA A 358 -9.15 2.51 7.32
CA ALA A 358 -9.73 1.76 8.44
C ALA A 358 -9.78 2.62 9.71
N THR A 359 -8.73 3.41 9.98
CA THR A 359 -8.69 4.32 11.13
C THR A 359 -9.71 5.44 10.98
N ALA A 360 -9.85 6.04 9.81
CA ALA A 360 -10.86 7.07 9.53
C ALA A 360 -12.28 6.54 9.80
N ALA A 361 -12.60 5.33 9.31
CA ALA A 361 -13.86 4.67 9.59
C ALA A 361 -14.08 4.44 11.09
N THR A 362 -13.04 3.97 11.80
CA THR A 362 -13.12 3.68 13.24
C THR A 362 -13.35 4.92 14.09
N ILE A 363 -12.75 6.05 13.71
CA ILE A 363 -12.85 7.32 14.46
C ILE A 363 -14.15 8.05 14.14
N ALA A 364 -14.52 8.11 12.85
CA ALA A 364 -15.63 8.95 12.40
C ALA A 364 -17.00 8.25 12.43
N ASP A 365 -17.05 6.91 12.34
CA ASP A 365 -18.29 6.14 12.36
C ASP A 365 -18.42 5.34 13.68
N PRO A 366 -19.37 5.69 14.57
CA PRO A 366 -19.58 4.98 15.83
C PRO A 366 -19.86 3.48 15.67
N ARG A 367 -20.49 3.08 14.53
CA ARG A 367 -20.82 1.68 14.21
C ARG A 367 -19.57 0.84 13.99
N MET A 368 -18.53 1.47 13.39
CA MET A 368 -17.24 0.85 13.10
C MET A 368 -16.29 0.79 14.31
N ARG A 369 -16.55 1.57 15.36
CA ARG A 369 -15.58 1.82 16.44
C ARG A 369 -15.04 0.55 17.07
N LYS A 370 -15.91 -0.35 17.55
CA LYS A 370 -15.49 -1.57 18.24
C LYS A 370 -14.73 -2.51 17.29
N LEU A 371 -15.31 -2.79 16.14
CA LEU A 371 -14.73 -3.68 15.12
C LEU A 371 -13.39 -3.12 14.62
N GLY A 372 -13.36 -1.86 14.22
CA GLY A 372 -12.16 -1.23 13.69
C GLY A 372 -11.04 -1.15 14.71
N THR A 373 -11.33 -0.82 15.99
CA THR A 373 -10.32 -0.81 17.05
C THR A 373 -9.72 -2.20 17.25
N PHE A 374 -10.55 -3.25 17.31
CA PHE A 374 -10.08 -4.63 17.47
C PHE A 374 -9.19 -5.05 16.30
N VAL A 375 -9.65 -4.82 15.05
CA VAL A 375 -8.91 -5.20 13.84
C VAL A 375 -7.60 -4.41 13.70
N LEU A 376 -7.60 -3.11 13.98
CA LEU A 376 -6.38 -2.28 13.95
C LEU A 376 -5.38 -2.72 15.02
N ALA A 377 -5.84 -3.03 16.23
CA ALA A 377 -4.99 -3.55 17.30
C ALA A 377 -4.40 -4.93 16.92
N ALA A 378 -5.22 -5.86 16.41
CA ALA A 378 -4.76 -7.15 15.92
C ALA A 378 -3.74 -6.99 14.77
N SER A 379 -4.03 -6.12 13.81
CA SER A 379 -3.14 -5.82 12.69
C SER A 379 -1.79 -5.23 13.17
N PHE A 380 -1.80 -4.35 14.17
CA PHE A 380 -0.58 -3.83 14.79
C PHE A 380 0.20 -4.94 15.49
N LEU A 381 -0.44 -5.69 16.38
CA LEU A 381 0.21 -6.74 17.17
C LEU A 381 0.86 -7.80 16.28
N LEU A 382 0.17 -8.23 15.23
CA LEU A 382 0.67 -9.26 14.32
C LEU A 382 1.79 -8.75 13.39
N ARG A 383 1.88 -7.46 13.08
CA ARG A 383 2.88 -6.91 12.15
C ARG A 383 3.99 -6.14 12.87
N ALA A 384 3.69 -4.90 13.27
CA ALA A 384 4.69 -4.04 13.91
C ALA A 384 5.04 -4.49 15.34
N GLY A 385 4.06 -4.99 16.09
CA GLY A 385 4.22 -5.45 17.47
C GLY A 385 5.15 -6.66 17.63
N THR A 386 5.28 -7.49 16.59
CA THR A 386 6.21 -8.64 16.56
C THR A 386 7.58 -8.31 15.96
N SER A 387 7.87 -7.02 15.71
CA SER A 387 9.18 -6.62 15.17
C SER A 387 10.31 -6.81 16.18
N ASN A 388 11.52 -7.07 15.68
CA ASN A 388 12.71 -7.29 16.51
C ASN A 388 12.98 -6.13 17.49
N ASP A 389 12.67 -4.90 17.07
CA ASP A 389 12.92 -3.71 17.89
C ASP A 389 11.96 -3.60 19.08
N LEU A 390 10.77 -4.24 19.04
CA LEU A 390 9.76 -4.22 20.09
C LEU A 390 9.70 -5.53 20.88
N ALA A 391 9.75 -6.66 20.19
CA ALA A 391 9.51 -7.98 20.79
C ALA A 391 10.77 -8.83 20.91
N GLY A 392 11.89 -8.41 20.32
CA GLY A 392 13.14 -9.15 20.27
C GLY A 392 13.16 -10.27 19.23
N GLN A 393 14.36 -10.77 18.93
CA GLN A 393 14.61 -11.68 17.80
C GLN A 393 13.80 -12.98 17.89
N ARG A 394 13.69 -13.59 19.06
CA ARG A 394 12.97 -14.87 19.22
C ARG A 394 11.49 -14.78 18.85
N ILE A 395 10.82 -13.72 19.30
CA ILE A 395 9.40 -13.48 18.99
C ILE A 395 9.24 -13.14 17.51
N THR A 396 10.17 -12.36 16.95
CA THR A 396 10.16 -12.03 15.53
C THR A 396 10.32 -13.27 14.65
N ASP A 397 11.28 -14.15 14.96
CA ASP A 397 11.49 -15.39 14.20
C ASP A 397 10.27 -16.31 14.29
N PHE A 398 9.68 -16.44 15.48
CA PHE A 398 8.41 -17.14 15.66
C PHE A 398 7.30 -16.52 14.79
N ALA A 399 7.09 -15.23 14.87
CA ALA A 399 6.06 -14.52 14.10
C ALA A 399 6.28 -14.64 12.58
N TYR A 400 7.53 -14.57 12.14
CA TYR A 400 7.87 -14.76 10.72
C TYR A 400 7.64 -16.19 10.26
N THR A 401 7.99 -17.19 11.10
CA THR A 401 7.73 -18.60 10.81
C THR A 401 6.24 -18.83 10.57
N TYR A 402 5.39 -18.30 11.44
CA TYR A 402 3.94 -18.51 11.39
C TYR A 402 3.17 -17.47 10.56
N GLY A 403 3.85 -16.59 9.84
CA GLY A 403 3.22 -15.67 8.90
C GLY A 403 2.33 -14.61 9.56
N PHE A 404 2.70 -14.10 10.72
CA PHE A 404 1.91 -13.08 11.42
C PHE A 404 1.78 -11.79 10.61
N MET A 405 2.79 -11.41 9.83
CA MET A 405 2.73 -10.23 8.98
C MET A 405 1.60 -10.29 7.92
N PRO A 406 1.51 -11.34 7.06
CA PRO A 406 0.39 -11.45 6.13
C PRO A 406 -0.95 -11.56 6.84
N LEU A 407 -1.04 -12.31 7.93
CA LEU A 407 -2.28 -12.43 8.72
C LEU A 407 -2.75 -11.07 9.26
N GLY A 408 -1.83 -10.26 9.79
CA GLY A 408 -2.14 -8.91 10.27
C GLY A 408 -2.59 -7.94 9.18
N ALA A 409 -2.11 -8.10 7.94
CA ALA A 409 -2.59 -7.32 6.80
C ALA A 409 -3.97 -7.79 6.32
N ILE A 410 -4.16 -9.12 6.21
CA ILE A 410 -5.42 -9.75 5.77
C ILE A 410 -6.55 -9.45 6.78
N ALA A 411 -6.26 -9.33 8.06
CA ALA A 411 -7.26 -8.96 9.09
C ALA A 411 -7.98 -7.64 8.75
N LEU A 412 -7.34 -6.70 8.07
CA LEU A 412 -7.97 -5.46 7.63
C LEU A 412 -9.11 -5.67 6.64
N TYR A 413 -9.18 -6.82 5.94
CA TYR A 413 -10.31 -7.14 5.06
C TYR A 413 -11.65 -7.21 5.79
N ILE A 414 -11.63 -7.52 7.09
CA ILE A 414 -12.84 -7.51 7.93
C ILE A 414 -13.45 -6.10 7.97
N VAL A 415 -12.63 -5.06 8.10
CA VAL A 415 -13.07 -3.66 8.07
C VAL A 415 -13.62 -3.29 6.70
N PHE A 416 -12.92 -3.68 5.62
CA PHE A 416 -13.37 -3.37 4.26
C PHE A 416 -14.64 -4.15 3.87
N ALA A 417 -14.76 -5.40 4.28
CA ALA A 417 -16.01 -6.17 4.12
C ALA A 417 -17.17 -5.48 4.86
N ALA A 418 -16.94 -5.01 6.08
CA ALA A 418 -17.95 -4.26 6.83
C ALA A 418 -18.34 -2.95 6.12
N MET A 419 -17.38 -2.21 5.56
CA MET A 419 -17.64 -0.99 4.77
C MET A 419 -18.43 -1.28 3.49
N LEU A 420 -18.21 -2.41 2.85
CA LEU A 420 -18.87 -2.77 1.59
C LEU A 420 -20.27 -3.35 1.81
N TRP A 421 -20.44 -4.20 2.83
CA TRP A 421 -21.63 -5.04 2.96
C TRP A 421 -22.59 -4.59 4.07
N VAL A 422 -22.05 -3.97 5.14
CA VAL A 422 -22.84 -3.68 6.35
C VAL A 422 -22.99 -2.18 6.58
N TRP A 423 -21.90 -1.44 6.61
CA TRP A 423 -21.85 -0.03 7.03
C TRP A 423 -21.19 0.83 5.96
N ARG A 424 -21.98 1.25 4.98
CA ARG A 424 -21.48 2.10 3.91
C ARG A 424 -20.93 3.43 4.47
N PRO A 425 -19.80 3.92 3.94
CA PRO A 425 -19.27 5.21 4.36
C PRO A 425 -20.28 6.34 4.18
N PRO A 426 -20.45 7.22 5.18
CA PRO A 426 -21.47 8.28 5.14
C PRO A 426 -21.25 9.32 4.03
N GLY A 427 -20.01 9.51 3.56
CA GLY A 427 -19.69 10.37 2.43
C GLY A 427 -20.14 9.83 1.07
N ILE A 428 -20.60 8.57 1.02
CA ILE A 428 -21.20 8.00 -0.18
C ILE A 428 -22.71 8.24 -0.12
N ALA A 429 -23.17 9.37 -0.70
CA ALA A 429 -24.58 9.72 -0.72
C ALA A 429 -25.43 8.53 -1.23
N ALA A 430 -26.57 8.27 -0.58
CA ALA A 430 -27.60 7.41 -1.12
C ALA A 430 -27.96 7.89 -2.55
N PRO A 431 -28.33 6.98 -3.50
CA PRO A 431 -28.82 7.40 -4.79
C PRO A 431 -29.94 8.42 -4.54
N GLN A 432 -29.77 9.67 -4.99
CA GLN A 432 -30.84 10.64 -4.97
C GLN A 432 -32.03 9.97 -5.67
N SER A 433 -33.17 9.86 -4.99
CA SER A 433 -34.38 9.38 -5.61
C SER A 433 -34.63 10.26 -6.84
N LYS A 434 -34.99 9.64 -7.97
CA LYS A 434 -35.23 10.38 -9.23
C LYS A 434 -36.21 11.53 -9.07
N ASP A 435 -36.96 11.57 -7.98
CA ASP A 435 -38.01 12.53 -7.67
C ASP A 435 -37.48 13.87 -7.15
N GLU A 436 -36.24 13.95 -6.60
CA GLU A 436 -35.66 15.24 -6.15
C GLU A 436 -34.95 16.04 -7.25
N VAL A 437 -34.62 15.42 -8.40
CA VAL A 437 -33.96 16.11 -9.51
C VAL A 437 -34.95 16.96 -10.32
N SER A 438 -36.26 16.66 -10.25
CA SER A 438 -37.28 17.36 -11.00
C SER A 438 -37.62 18.77 -10.50
N THR A 439 -37.23 19.13 -9.26
CA THR A 439 -37.66 20.40 -8.64
C THR A 439 -36.57 21.49 -8.56
N LYS A 440 -35.30 21.20 -8.92
CA LYS A 440 -34.17 22.13 -8.75
C LYS A 440 -33.51 22.67 -10.03
N SER A 441 -34.06 22.45 -11.22
CA SER A 441 -33.44 22.94 -12.45
C SER A 441 -34.37 23.83 -13.28
N ARG A 442 -34.62 25.04 -12.82
CA ARG A 442 -34.87 26.21 -13.71
C ARG A 442 -34.12 27.40 -13.13
N PRO A 443 -32.93 27.74 -13.58
CA PRO A 443 -32.45 29.08 -13.42
C PRO A 443 -33.30 29.97 -14.32
N ALA A 444 -33.99 30.94 -13.70
CA ALA A 444 -34.61 32.03 -14.43
C ALA A 444 -33.49 32.77 -15.20
N LEU A 445 -33.54 32.71 -16.51
CA LEU A 445 -32.89 33.65 -17.39
C LEU A 445 -33.58 35.01 -17.15
N ALA A 446 -32.94 35.90 -16.42
CA ALA A 446 -33.21 37.32 -16.43
C ALA A 446 -32.19 37.98 -17.34
N LEU A 447 -32.70 38.71 -18.28
CA LEU A 447 -32.11 39.56 -19.32
C LEU A 447 -30.98 40.47 -18.81
#